data_12791fa6afed6adec84f3267edb264eb
#
_entry.id   12791fa6afed6adec84f3267edb264eb
#
_cell.length_a   1.000
_cell.length_b   1.000
_cell.length_c   1.000
_cell.angle_alpha   90.00
_cell.angle_beta   90.00
_cell.angle_gamma   90.00
#
_symmetry.space_group_name_H-M   'P 1'
#
loop_
_entity.id
_entity.type
_entity.pdbx_description
1 polymer ?
#
loop_
_entity_poly.entity_id
_entity_poly.type
_entity_poly.pdbx_seq_one_letter_code
_entity_poly.pdbx_strand_id
1 'polypeptide(L)'
;MKQLAILPTFLLGMGAPALALGLIEGVADGLSSFAKLAGGLIADRPQWRKPVGILGYFATAITTFAYAFAQGWPFLLWMRTLGWVGRGVRGPSRDTLLADSVRPEQQGRAFGFERAMDTAGAVLGPLSATALLGALGARAVLRWTLVPGVVAAIAFAALAPTRRSAEHAPTPSDDGYKKRPGFARFPNPFWHFLAGVFAHGIGDFAPTLFILRASQILTPRLGSGRAAAVSLALYTFYNIVNAVVSYPAGALADRRNKRGLLAMGYLLSAVTCAGFILGRPTIPMLAVLFGLAGVHGAFQQSLEKAAAAELLPREVRGPGFGALATANGIGDLLSSAVVGALWSTVGPAAGFFYAGVFAVIGGVLVFRWR
;
A
#
# COMPACT_ATOMS: atom_id res chain seq x y z
N MET A 1 -4.03 -4.78 -5.85
CA MET A 1 -4.39 -6.11 -5.33
C MET A 1 -5.64 -6.72 -5.98
N LYS A 2 -6.68 -5.94 -6.36
CA LYS A 2 -7.94 -6.44 -6.95
C LYS A 2 -7.77 -7.28 -8.25
N GLN A 3 -6.66 -7.14 -8.95
CA GLN A 3 -6.37 -7.80 -10.23
C GLN A 3 -5.57 -9.10 -10.07
N LEU A 4 -4.96 -9.32 -8.91
CA LEU A 4 -4.11 -10.48 -8.64
C LEU A 4 -4.87 -11.82 -8.61
N ALA A 5 -6.16 -11.82 -8.25
CA ALA A 5 -6.92 -13.06 -8.14
C ALA A 5 -7.20 -13.74 -9.50
N ILE A 6 -7.39 -12.94 -10.57
CA ILE A 6 -7.71 -13.47 -11.90
C ILE A 6 -6.46 -13.58 -12.79
N LEU A 7 -5.44 -12.72 -12.56
CA LEU A 7 -4.28 -12.64 -13.44
C LEU A 7 -3.49 -13.94 -13.57
N PRO A 8 -3.17 -14.68 -12.50
CA PRO A 8 -2.45 -15.96 -12.63
C PRO A 8 -3.23 -17.01 -13.41
N THR A 9 -4.54 -17.15 -13.14
CA THR A 9 -5.40 -18.11 -13.85
C THR A 9 -5.61 -17.70 -15.31
N PHE A 10 -5.67 -16.40 -15.58
CA PHE A 10 -5.80 -15.87 -16.93
C PHE A 10 -4.49 -16.07 -17.73
N LEU A 11 -3.33 -15.89 -17.12
CA LEU A 11 -2.02 -16.17 -17.73
C LEU A 11 -1.82 -17.66 -17.98
N LEU A 12 -2.22 -18.52 -17.05
CA LEU A 12 -2.18 -19.97 -17.24
C LEU A 12 -3.06 -20.40 -18.41
N GLY A 13 -4.25 -19.82 -18.55
CA GLY A 13 -5.15 -20.07 -19.68
C GLY A 13 -4.60 -19.62 -21.04
N MET A 14 -3.60 -18.74 -21.06
CA MET A 14 -2.89 -18.30 -22.28
C MET A 14 -1.57 -19.06 -22.52
N GLY A 15 -1.25 -20.07 -21.70
CA GLY A 15 0.02 -20.82 -21.80
C GLY A 15 1.25 -19.99 -21.46
N ALA A 16 1.12 -18.91 -20.67
CA ALA A 16 2.24 -18.05 -20.31
C ALA A 16 3.19 -18.77 -19.33
N PRO A 17 4.53 -18.66 -19.52
CA PRO A 17 5.48 -19.24 -18.57
C PRO A 17 5.44 -18.53 -17.21
N ALA A 18 5.81 -19.23 -16.12
CA ALA A 18 5.85 -18.64 -14.78
C ALA A 18 6.74 -17.39 -14.71
N LEU A 19 7.80 -17.34 -15.50
CA LEU A 19 8.66 -16.16 -15.67
C LEU A 19 7.86 -14.92 -16.09
N ALA A 20 6.84 -15.07 -16.94
CA ALA A 20 6.01 -13.94 -17.38
C ALA A 20 5.29 -13.28 -16.23
N LEU A 21 4.76 -14.04 -15.26
CA LEU A 21 4.13 -13.49 -14.06
C LEU A 21 5.15 -12.69 -13.23
N GLY A 22 6.34 -13.24 -13.01
CA GLY A 22 7.40 -12.55 -12.27
C GLY A 22 7.84 -11.25 -12.94
N LEU A 23 7.99 -11.24 -14.26
CA LEU A 23 8.32 -10.03 -15.03
C LEU A 23 7.20 -9.00 -14.96
N ILE A 24 5.93 -9.42 -15.12
CA ILE A 24 4.77 -8.52 -15.06
C ILE A 24 4.68 -7.84 -13.69
N GLU A 25 4.86 -8.57 -12.60
CA GLU A 25 4.80 -7.99 -11.25
C GLU A 25 6.05 -7.15 -10.96
N GLY A 26 7.24 -7.67 -11.19
CA GLY A 26 8.50 -6.98 -10.86
C GLY A 26 8.71 -5.68 -11.63
N VAL A 27 8.45 -5.67 -12.93
CA VAL A 27 8.57 -4.45 -13.76
C VAL A 27 7.51 -3.42 -13.37
N ALA A 28 6.26 -3.86 -13.15
CA ALA A 28 5.19 -2.96 -12.78
C ALA A 28 5.44 -2.30 -11.41
N ASP A 29 5.84 -3.06 -10.40
CA ASP A 29 6.10 -2.56 -9.06
C ASP A 29 7.34 -1.65 -9.02
N GLY A 30 8.42 -2.05 -9.71
CA GLY A 30 9.63 -1.23 -9.82
C GLY A 30 9.36 0.14 -10.45
N LEU A 31 8.74 0.16 -11.62
CA LEU A 31 8.39 1.42 -12.30
C LEU A 31 7.38 2.25 -11.54
N SER A 32 6.44 1.62 -10.82
CA SER A 32 5.50 2.34 -9.94
C SER A 32 6.22 3.09 -8.83
N SER A 33 7.30 2.56 -8.26
CA SER A 33 8.06 3.23 -7.19
C SER A 33 8.73 4.51 -7.69
N PHE A 34 9.32 4.49 -8.88
CA PHE A 34 9.83 5.71 -9.52
C PHE A 34 8.70 6.68 -9.92
N ALA A 35 7.57 6.16 -10.39
CA ALA A 35 6.41 6.96 -10.73
C ALA A 35 5.81 7.70 -9.52
N LYS A 36 5.89 7.13 -8.31
CA LYS A 36 5.48 7.80 -7.06
C LYS A 36 6.33 9.05 -6.79
N LEU A 37 7.65 8.96 -7.00
CA LEU A 37 8.54 10.11 -6.84
C LEU A 37 8.24 11.20 -7.86
N ALA A 38 8.13 10.83 -9.13
CA ALA A 38 7.77 11.76 -10.21
C ALA A 38 6.40 12.41 -9.96
N GLY A 39 5.41 11.62 -9.54
CA GLY A 39 4.08 12.10 -9.16
C GLY A 39 4.11 13.10 -8.01
N GLY A 40 4.99 12.88 -7.02
CA GLY A 40 5.23 13.81 -5.92
C GLY A 40 5.80 15.16 -6.40
N LEU A 41 6.80 15.11 -7.30
CA LEU A 41 7.38 16.32 -7.89
C LEU A 41 6.38 17.10 -8.76
N ILE A 42 5.52 16.41 -9.51
CA ILE A 42 4.44 17.04 -10.27
C ILE A 42 3.41 17.66 -9.34
N ALA A 43 3.08 16.99 -8.23
CA ALA A 43 2.16 17.48 -7.21
C ALA A 43 2.69 18.68 -6.41
N ASP A 44 3.97 19.04 -6.54
CA ASP A 44 4.53 20.30 -6.02
C ASP A 44 3.82 21.52 -6.62
N ARG A 45 3.34 21.41 -7.86
CA ARG A 45 2.57 22.45 -8.54
C ARG A 45 1.06 22.26 -8.29
N PRO A 46 0.39 23.13 -7.52
CA PRO A 46 -1.01 22.97 -7.13
C PRO A 46 -1.99 22.76 -8.30
N GLN A 47 -1.73 23.42 -9.44
CA GLN A 47 -2.57 23.32 -10.64
C GLN A 47 -2.57 21.91 -11.25
N TRP A 48 -1.51 21.11 -11.04
CA TRP A 48 -1.39 19.77 -11.61
C TRP A 48 -1.92 18.66 -10.71
N ARG A 49 -2.16 18.91 -9.40
CA ARG A 49 -2.59 17.90 -8.44
C ARG A 49 -3.88 17.19 -8.87
N LYS A 50 -4.92 17.96 -9.19
CA LYS A 50 -6.23 17.40 -9.59
C LYS A 50 -6.18 16.75 -10.98
N PRO A 51 -5.64 17.39 -12.05
CA PRO A 51 -5.50 16.76 -13.36
C PRO A 51 -4.73 15.45 -13.32
N VAL A 52 -3.60 15.41 -12.64
CA VAL A 52 -2.75 14.20 -12.52
C VAL A 52 -3.49 13.09 -11.77
N GLY A 53 -4.22 13.44 -10.71
CA GLY A 53 -5.09 12.50 -10.01
C GLY A 53 -6.12 11.87 -10.95
N ILE A 54 -6.85 12.69 -11.72
CA ILE A 54 -7.88 12.25 -12.68
C ILE A 54 -7.24 11.33 -13.74
N LEU A 55 -6.15 11.77 -14.37
CA LEU A 55 -5.45 10.98 -15.40
C LEU A 55 -4.99 9.62 -14.86
N GLY A 56 -4.48 9.57 -13.63
CA GLY A 56 -4.06 8.32 -13.00
C GLY A 56 -5.22 7.36 -12.71
N TYR A 57 -6.42 7.87 -12.36
CA TYR A 57 -7.62 7.05 -12.23
C TYR A 57 -8.08 6.50 -13.58
N PHE A 58 -8.16 7.34 -14.62
CA PHE A 58 -8.51 6.90 -15.96
C PHE A 58 -7.50 5.92 -16.54
N ALA A 59 -6.20 6.19 -16.41
CA ALA A 59 -5.15 5.27 -16.85
C ALA A 59 -5.32 3.89 -16.20
N THR A 60 -5.56 3.83 -14.89
CA THR A 60 -5.79 2.57 -14.18
C THR A 60 -7.07 1.87 -14.67
N ALA A 61 -8.16 2.60 -14.91
CA ALA A 61 -9.43 2.03 -15.39
C ALA A 61 -9.28 1.45 -16.79
N ILE A 62 -8.70 2.22 -17.72
CA ILE A 62 -8.52 1.83 -19.12
C ILE A 62 -7.56 0.64 -19.24
N THR A 63 -6.43 0.67 -18.55
CA THR A 63 -5.45 -0.44 -18.62
C THR A 63 -6.01 -1.73 -18.04
N THR A 64 -6.82 -1.66 -16.98
CA THR A 64 -7.48 -2.84 -16.42
C THR A 64 -8.55 -3.40 -17.37
N PHE A 65 -9.34 -2.53 -17.98
CA PHE A 65 -10.31 -2.92 -19.01
C PHE A 65 -9.62 -3.56 -20.22
N ALA A 66 -8.47 -3.02 -20.63
CA ALA A 66 -7.70 -3.53 -21.76
C ALA A 66 -7.21 -4.98 -21.55
N TYR A 67 -7.08 -5.47 -20.32
CA TYR A 67 -6.74 -6.88 -20.05
C TYR A 67 -7.72 -7.85 -20.68
N ALA A 68 -8.99 -7.48 -20.84
CA ALA A 68 -10.02 -8.32 -21.49
C ALA A 68 -9.70 -8.65 -22.95
N PHE A 69 -8.86 -7.83 -23.60
CA PHE A 69 -8.49 -7.95 -25.00
C PHE A 69 -7.09 -8.56 -25.20
N ALA A 70 -6.45 -8.98 -24.11
CA ALA A 70 -5.12 -9.57 -24.19
C ALA A 70 -5.13 -10.88 -24.98
N GLN A 71 -4.26 -10.96 -25.99
CA GLN A 71 -4.00 -12.17 -26.77
C GLN A 71 -2.72 -12.89 -26.31
N GLY A 72 -1.88 -12.23 -25.52
CA GLY A 72 -0.66 -12.79 -24.97
C GLY A 72 -0.12 -12.01 -23.78
N TRP A 73 0.79 -12.63 -23.05
CA TRP A 73 1.36 -12.05 -21.83
C TRP A 73 2.16 -10.75 -22.04
N PRO A 74 2.82 -10.46 -23.20
CA PRO A 74 3.51 -9.18 -23.38
C PRO A 74 2.56 -7.98 -23.36
N PHE A 75 1.34 -8.14 -23.92
CA PHE A 75 0.32 -7.10 -23.83
C PHE A 75 -0.11 -6.83 -22.39
N LEU A 76 -0.26 -7.89 -21.58
CA LEU A 76 -0.56 -7.76 -20.14
C LEU A 76 0.56 -7.06 -19.39
N LEU A 77 1.83 -7.36 -19.73
CA LEU A 77 2.99 -6.68 -19.14
C LEU A 77 2.89 -5.16 -19.34
N TRP A 78 2.67 -4.72 -20.58
CA TRP A 78 2.56 -3.29 -20.89
C TRP A 78 1.36 -2.63 -20.21
N MET A 79 0.19 -3.24 -20.29
CA MET A 79 -1.01 -2.70 -19.67
C MET A 79 -0.89 -2.65 -18.14
N ARG A 80 -0.29 -3.65 -17.53
CA ARG A 80 -0.02 -3.66 -16.10
C ARG A 80 0.94 -2.55 -15.70
N THR A 81 2.04 -2.45 -16.40
CA THR A 81 3.05 -1.41 -16.16
C THR A 81 2.46 -0.01 -16.27
N LEU A 82 1.71 0.29 -17.34
CA LEU A 82 1.03 1.58 -17.51
C LEU A 82 0.03 1.86 -16.39
N GLY A 83 -0.76 0.88 -16.00
CA GLY A 83 -1.73 1.01 -14.90
C GLY A 83 -1.05 1.28 -13.56
N TRP A 84 0.08 0.64 -13.28
CA TRP A 84 0.84 0.85 -12.05
C TRP A 84 1.60 2.18 -12.05
N VAL A 85 2.13 2.62 -13.18
CA VAL A 85 2.70 3.97 -13.34
C VAL A 85 1.61 5.04 -13.09
N GLY A 86 0.43 4.89 -13.70
CA GLY A 86 -0.72 5.77 -13.46
C GLY A 86 -1.11 5.82 -11.97
N ARG A 87 -1.11 4.67 -11.29
CA ARG A 87 -1.35 4.58 -9.84
C ARG A 87 -0.23 5.27 -9.04
N GLY A 88 1.04 5.06 -9.42
CA GLY A 88 2.19 5.67 -8.77
C GLY A 88 2.14 7.19 -8.81
N VAL A 89 1.94 7.75 -10.00
CA VAL A 89 1.86 9.21 -10.19
C VAL A 89 0.66 9.83 -9.45
N ARG A 90 -0.48 9.14 -9.42
CA ARG A 90 -1.71 9.59 -8.75
C ARG A 90 -1.59 9.65 -7.23
N GLY A 91 -0.86 8.70 -6.61
CA GLY A 91 -0.82 8.53 -5.16
C GLY A 91 -0.47 9.80 -4.40
N PRO A 92 0.70 10.40 -4.60
CA PRO A 92 1.11 11.63 -3.92
C PRO A 92 0.18 12.82 -4.17
N SER A 93 -0.37 12.94 -5.39
CA SER A 93 -1.33 14.00 -5.73
C SER A 93 -2.62 13.85 -4.91
N ARG A 94 -3.17 12.64 -4.83
CA ARG A 94 -4.36 12.33 -4.03
C ARG A 94 -4.12 12.58 -2.55
N ASP A 95 -3.00 12.09 -2.02
CA ASP A 95 -2.69 12.19 -0.60
C ASP A 95 -2.46 13.66 -0.19
N THR A 96 -1.86 14.48 -1.07
CA THR A 96 -1.72 15.92 -0.86
C THR A 96 -3.08 16.63 -0.85
N LEU A 97 -3.95 16.34 -1.82
CA LEU A 97 -5.30 16.92 -1.87
C LEU A 97 -6.12 16.52 -0.65
N LEU A 98 -6.02 15.27 -0.19
CA LEU A 98 -6.69 14.81 1.01
C LEU A 98 -6.19 15.55 2.25
N ALA A 99 -4.86 15.66 2.43
CA ALA A 99 -4.26 16.37 3.55
C ALA A 99 -4.64 17.86 3.58
N ASP A 100 -4.77 18.50 2.39
CA ASP A 100 -5.13 19.91 2.26
C ASP A 100 -6.66 20.16 2.40
N SER A 101 -7.49 19.12 2.29
CA SER A 101 -8.94 19.19 2.38
C SER A 101 -9.48 19.14 3.81
N VAL A 102 -8.65 18.73 4.77
CA VAL A 102 -9.05 18.55 6.17
C VAL A 102 -8.18 19.41 7.10
N ARG A 103 -8.71 19.68 8.31
CA ARG A 103 -7.91 20.35 9.33
C ARG A 103 -6.78 19.44 9.82
N PRO A 104 -5.66 20.00 10.32
CA PRO A 104 -4.54 19.22 10.85
C PRO A 104 -4.95 18.18 11.91
N GLU A 105 -5.95 18.52 12.76
CA GLU A 105 -6.47 17.66 13.83
C GLU A 105 -7.36 16.52 13.31
N GLN A 106 -7.60 16.45 12.01
CA GLN A 106 -8.46 15.45 11.34
C GLN A 106 -7.72 14.60 10.32
N GLN A 107 -6.43 14.83 10.13
CA GLN A 107 -5.62 14.12 9.13
C GLN A 107 -5.55 12.62 9.39
N GLY A 108 -5.46 12.22 10.65
CA GLY A 108 -5.46 10.80 11.03
C GLY A 108 -6.75 10.09 10.60
N ARG A 109 -7.92 10.68 10.90
CA ARG A 109 -9.23 10.14 10.47
C ARG A 109 -9.37 10.09 8.96
N ALA A 110 -8.91 11.13 8.25
CA ALA A 110 -8.99 11.20 6.81
C ALA A 110 -8.19 10.08 6.13
N PHE A 111 -6.92 9.90 6.52
CA PHE A 111 -6.09 8.82 5.99
C PHE A 111 -6.54 7.43 6.48
N GLY A 112 -7.04 7.33 7.71
CA GLY A 112 -7.63 6.10 8.24
C GLY A 112 -8.88 5.68 7.45
N PHE A 113 -9.75 6.63 7.11
CA PHE A 113 -10.92 6.37 6.28
C PHE A 113 -10.54 5.99 4.84
N GLU A 114 -9.61 6.72 4.24
CA GLU A 114 -9.06 6.41 2.91
C GLU A 114 -8.53 4.98 2.87
N ARG A 115 -7.75 4.60 3.89
CA ARG A 115 -7.19 3.25 3.98
C ARG A 115 -8.26 2.19 4.19
N ALA A 116 -9.24 2.43 5.07
CA ALA A 116 -10.36 1.52 5.30
C ALA A 116 -11.12 1.24 3.99
N MET A 117 -11.42 2.28 3.21
CA MET A 117 -12.11 2.14 1.92
C MET A 117 -11.25 1.43 0.86
N ASP A 118 -9.95 1.71 0.80
CA ASP A 118 -9.05 1.02 -0.13
C ASP A 118 -8.97 -0.48 0.20
N THR A 119 -8.85 -0.82 1.48
CA THR A 119 -8.77 -2.22 1.93
C THR A 119 -10.12 -2.94 1.79
N ALA A 120 -11.24 -2.29 2.11
CA ALA A 120 -12.58 -2.84 1.86
C ALA A 120 -12.76 -3.18 0.37
N GLY A 121 -12.34 -2.27 -0.52
CA GLY A 121 -12.34 -2.56 -1.94
C GLY A 121 -11.36 -3.66 -2.36
N ALA A 122 -10.29 -3.92 -1.61
CA ALA A 122 -9.38 -5.04 -1.87
C ALA A 122 -9.98 -6.39 -1.45
N VAL A 123 -10.93 -6.40 -0.52
CA VAL A 123 -11.72 -7.59 -0.13
C VAL A 123 -12.90 -7.80 -1.09
N LEU A 124 -13.72 -6.77 -1.30
CA LEU A 124 -14.93 -6.85 -2.11
C LEU A 124 -14.64 -7.12 -3.59
N GLY A 125 -13.52 -6.59 -4.13
CA GLY A 125 -13.15 -6.77 -5.53
C GLY A 125 -12.97 -8.24 -5.94
N PRO A 126 -12.08 -9.01 -5.29
CA PRO A 126 -11.92 -10.43 -5.56
C PRO A 126 -13.19 -11.24 -5.32
N LEU A 127 -13.94 -10.96 -4.24
CA LEU A 127 -15.21 -11.64 -3.94
C LEU A 127 -16.23 -11.45 -5.06
N SER A 128 -16.42 -10.20 -5.53
CA SER A 128 -17.31 -9.90 -6.64
C SER A 128 -16.83 -10.56 -7.94
N ALA A 129 -15.52 -10.53 -8.20
CA ALA A 129 -14.94 -11.15 -9.38
C ALA A 129 -15.16 -12.67 -9.37
N THR A 130 -14.96 -13.34 -8.24
CA THR A 130 -15.17 -14.78 -8.11
C THR A 130 -16.64 -15.15 -8.29
N ALA A 131 -17.57 -14.38 -7.71
CA ALA A 131 -19.01 -14.60 -7.86
C ALA A 131 -19.49 -14.46 -9.32
N LEU A 132 -18.91 -13.52 -10.06
CA LEU A 132 -19.27 -13.26 -11.45
C LEU A 132 -18.54 -14.17 -12.46
N LEU A 133 -17.41 -14.75 -12.05
CA LEU A 133 -16.55 -15.51 -12.97
C LEU A 133 -17.24 -16.72 -13.57
N GLY A 134 -18.03 -17.45 -12.76
CA GLY A 134 -18.77 -18.63 -13.21
C GLY A 134 -19.88 -18.31 -14.20
N ALA A 135 -20.53 -17.15 -14.05
CA ALA A 135 -21.67 -16.75 -14.90
C ALA A 135 -21.22 -16.02 -16.17
N LEU A 136 -20.20 -15.17 -16.08
CA LEU A 136 -19.82 -14.25 -17.16
C LEU A 136 -18.50 -14.62 -17.87
N GLY A 137 -17.67 -15.44 -17.23
CA GLY A 137 -16.33 -15.74 -17.71
C GLY A 137 -15.31 -14.60 -17.48
N ALA A 138 -14.02 -14.94 -17.52
CA ALA A 138 -12.94 -14.03 -17.13
C ALA A 138 -12.88 -12.72 -17.94
N ARG A 139 -13.04 -12.81 -19.28
CA ARG A 139 -12.98 -11.63 -20.15
C ARG A 139 -14.13 -10.65 -19.91
N ALA A 140 -15.34 -11.14 -19.64
CA ALA A 140 -16.48 -10.28 -19.33
C ALA A 140 -16.30 -9.62 -17.96
N VAL A 141 -15.86 -10.36 -16.94
CA VAL A 141 -15.54 -9.79 -15.62
C VAL A 141 -14.49 -8.68 -15.73
N LEU A 142 -13.44 -8.88 -16.54
CA LEU A 142 -12.43 -7.84 -16.80
C LEU A 142 -13.01 -6.60 -17.49
N ARG A 143 -13.96 -6.75 -18.43
CA ARG A 143 -14.67 -5.61 -19.05
C ARG A 143 -15.49 -4.83 -18.03
N TRP A 144 -16.17 -5.50 -17.13
CA TRP A 144 -16.95 -4.87 -16.06
C TRP A 144 -16.12 -4.04 -15.09
N THR A 145 -14.80 -4.24 -15.00
CA THR A 145 -13.91 -3.41 -14.15
C THR A 145 -13.86 -1.95 -14.60
N LEU A 146 -14.22 -1.65 -15.86
CA LEU A 146 -14.28 -0.27 -16.36
C LEU A 146 -15.29 0.56 -15.57
N VAL A 147 -16.45 0.00 -15.23
CA VAL A 147 -17.53 0.71 -14.55
C VAL A 147 -17.07 1.30 -13.22
N PRO A 148 -16.61 0.51 -12.23
CA PRO A 148 -16.12 1.08 -10.97
C PRO A 148 -14.88 1.95 -11.15
N GLY A 149 -14.05 1.70 -12.17
CA GLY A 149 -12.88 2.52 -12.48
C GLY A 149 -13.25 3.92 -12.96
N VAL A 150 -14.20 4.01 -13.89
CA VAL A 150 -14.72 5.30 -14.41
C VAL A 150 -15.50 6.04 -13.33
N VAL A 151 -16.34 5.35 -12.56
CA VAL A 151 -17.06 5.95 -11.42
C VAL A 151 -16.07 6.56 -10.42
N ALA A 152 -14.99 5.86 -10.10
CA ALA A 152 -13.95 6.39 -9.20
C ALA A 152 -13.25 7.63 -9.80
N ALA A 153 -12.96 7.64 -11.11
CA ALA A 153 -12.36 8.78 -11.79
C ALA A 153 -13.30 10.01 -11.80
N ILE A 154 -14.56 9.79 -12.12
CA ILE A 154 -15.60 10.86 -12.11
C ILE A 154 -15.81 11.38 -10.69
N ALA A 155 -15.95 10.51 -9.69
CA ALA A 155 -16.10 10.90 -8.29
C ALA A 155 -14.90 11.73 -7.83
N PHE A 156 -13.67 11.31 -8.16
CA PHE A 156 -12.49 12.11 -7.86
C PHE A 156 -12.50 13.46 -8.59
N ALA A 157 -12.87 13.50 -9.86
CA ALA A 157 -12.96 14.73 -10.64
C ALA A 157 -14.01 15.69 -10.08
N ALA A 158 -15.14 15.18 -9.59
CA ALA A 158 -16.23 15.99 -9.03
C ALA A 158 -15.91 16.47 -7.61
N LEU A 159 -15.37 15.59 -6.74
CA LEU A 159 -15.27 15.84 -5.30
C LEU A 159 -13.91 16.39 -4.86
N ALA A 160 -12.84 16.15 -5.63
CA ALA A 160 -11.52 16.69 -5.28
C ALA A 160 -11.52 18.22 -5.33
N PRO A 161 -10.99 18.90 -4.29
CA PRO A 161 -11.01 20.35 -4.19
C PRO A 161 -10.30 21.02 -5.36
N THR A 162 -10.87 22.12 -5.83
CA THR A 162 -10.23 23.01 -6.80
C THR A 162 -9.41 24.07 -6.08
N ARG A 163 -8.48 24.71 -6.80
CA ARG A 163 -7.58 25.76 -6.27
C ARG A 163 -8.31 26.85 -5.46
N ARG A 164 -9.53 27.23 -5.84
CA ARG A 164 -10.33 28.27 -5.15
C ARG A 164 -10.72 27.91 -3.71
N SER A 165 -10.90 26.64 -3.41
CA SER A 165 -11.26 26.16 -2.06
C SER A 165 -10.05 26.12 -1.11
N ALA A 166 -8.83 26.05 -1.64
CA ALA A 166 -7.60 26.00 -0.86
C ALA A 166 -7.04 27.40 -0.48
N GLU A 167 -7.50 28.46 -1.15
CA GLU A 167 -6.99 29.82 -0.92
C GLU A 167 -7.53 30.49 0.36
N HIS A 168 -8.54 29.93 1.01
CA HIS A 168 -9.13 30.47 2.24
C HIS A 168 -8.46 30.02 3.56
N ALA A 169 -7.38 29.27 3.50
CA ALA A 169 -6.62 28.92 4.69
C ALA A 169 -5.38 29.84 4.82
N PRO A 170 -5.15 30.49 5.98
CA PRO A 170 -4.01 31.36 6.19
C PRO A 170 -2.70 30.59 5.93
N THR A 171 -1.94 31.02 4.96
CA THR A 171 -0.57 30.54 4.73
C THR A 171 0.35 31.32 5.65
N PRO A 172 1.08 30.68 6.57
CA PRO A 172 2.29 31.28 7.10
C PRO A 172 3.30 31.34 5.96
N SER A 173 3.52 32.54 5.42
CA SER A 173 4.50 32.80 4.41
C SER A 173 5.90 32.82 5.04
N ASP A 174 6.54 31.67 5.13
CA ASP A 174 7.97 31.65 5.33
C ASP A 174 8.66 31.51 3.96
N ASP A 175 9.07 32.67 3.40
CA ASP A 175 9.74 32.78 2.10
C ASP A 175 11.05 31.97 2.01
N GLY A 176 11.58 31.48 3.14
CA GLY A 176 12.78 30.66 3.21
C GLY A 176 12.62 29.30 2.53
N TYR A 177 11.42 28.70 2.53
CA TYR A 177 11.17 27.40 1.89
C TYR A 177 11.13 27.46 0.36
N LYS A 178 10.73 28.59 -0.22
CA LYS A 178 10.64 28.76 -1.69
C LYS A 178 12.00 28.84 -2.38
N LYS A 179 13.04 29.22 -1.65
CA LYS A 179 14.39 29.45 -2.20
C LYS A 179 15.29 28.20 -2.25
N ARG A 180 14.90 27.08 -1.63
CA ARG A 180 15.69 25.85 -1.62
C ARG A 180 15.25 24.90 -2.73
N PRO A 181 16.17 24.26 -3.49
CA PRO A 181 15.79 23.32 -4.54
C PRO A 181 15.34 21.94 -3.98
N GLY A 182 14.29 21.37 -4.56
CA GLY A 182 13.89 19.98 -4.40
C GLY A 182 13.76 19.48 -2.95
N PHE A 183 14.40 18.39 -2.64
CA PHE A 183 14.37 17.72 -1.34
C PHE A 183 15.05 18.50 -0.19
N ALA A 184 15.92 19.47 -0.48
CA ALA A 184 16.51 20.37 0.53
C ALA A 184 15.45 21.25 1.23
N ARG A 185 14.22 21.26 0.75
CA ARG A 185 13.06 21.94 1.33
C ARG A 185 12.42 21.17 2.50
N PHE A 186 12.78 19.89 2.72
CA PHE A 186 12.19 19.11 3.78
C PHE A 186 12.77 19.49 5.15
N PRO A 187 11.91 19.61 6.20
CA PRO A 187 12.36 19.81 7.56
C PRO A 187 13.18 18.63 8.08
N ASN A 188 14.14 18.89 8.97
CA ASN A 188 14.93 17.82 9.58
C ASN A 188 14.09 16.74 10.27
N PRO A 189 13.00 17.06 11.02
CA PRO A 189 12.14 16.03 11.60
C PRO A 189 11.53 15.08 10.56
N PHE A 190 11.24 15.56 9.35
CA PHE A 190 10.73 14.70 8.28
C PHE A 190 11.78 13.73 7.76
N TRP A 191 13.06 14.12 7.70
CA TRP A 191 14.14 13.20 7.32
C TRP A 191 14.35 12.09 8.35
N HIS A 192 14.29 12.40 9.65
CA HIS A 192 14.35 11.39 10.71
C HIS A 192 13.16 10.44 10.65
N PHE A 193 11.97 10.97 10.44
CA PHE A 193 10.76 10.17 10.21
C PHE A 193 10.93 9.25 9.00
N LEU A 194 11.37 9.79 7.86
CA LEU A 194 11.55 9.03 6.61
C LEU A 194 12.60 7.92 6.77
N ALA A 195 13.68 8.18 7.51
CA ALA A 195 14.68 7.17 7.83
C ALA A 195 14.09 6.03 8.67
N GLY A 196 13.22 6.33 9.65
CA GLY A 196 12.52 5.34 10.45
C GLY A 196 11.52 4.51 9.62
N VAL A 197 10.78 5.16 8.73
CA VAL A 197 9.87 4.49 7.78
C VAL A 197 10.66 3.57 6.83
N PHE A 198 11.76 4.05 6.27
CA PHE A 198 12.60 3.25 5.40
C PHE A 198 13.23 2.05 6.11
N ALA A 199 13.73 2.27 7.34
CA ALA A 199 14.27 1.19 8.16
C ALA A 199 13.22 0.10 8.43
N HIS A 200 11.98 0.50 8.76
CA HIS A 200 10.89 -0.45 8.89
C HIS A 200 10.57 -1.15 7.56
N GLY A 201 10.49 -0.39 6.47
CA GLY A 201 10.19 -0.88 5.12
C GLY A 201 11.16 -1.96 4.63
N ILE A 202 12.46 -1.87 4.99
CA ILE A 202 13.45 -2.93 4.68
C ILE A 202 13.08 -4.27 5.35
N GLY A 203 12.29 -4.27 6.42
CA GLY A 203 11.77 -5.47 7.08
C GLY A 203 10.33 -5.81 6.71
N ASP A 204 9.59 -4.90 6.08
CA ASP A 204 8.16 -5.06 5.78
C ASP A 204 7.95 -5.81 4.46
N PHE A 205 7.92 -7.12 4.53
CA PHE A 205 7.75 -8.00 3.39
C PHE A 205 6.29 -8.18 2.97
N ALA A 206 6.11 -8.63 1.72
CA ALA A 206 4.78 -8.82 1.14
C ALA A 206 3.91 -9.79 1.97
N PRO A 207 2.66 -9.46 2.29
CA PRO A 207 1.74 -10.33 3.06
C PRO A 207 1.50 -11.72 2.45
N THR A 208 1.86 -11.93 1.20
CA THR A 208 1.84 -13.24 0.54
C THR A 208 2.74 -14.26 1.21
N LEU A 209 3.83 -13.83 1.87
CA LEU A 209 4.71 -14.73 2.64
C LEU A 209 4.03 -15.25 3.92
N PHE A 210 3.12 -14.49 4.53
CA PHE A 210 2.28 -15.01 5.61
C PHE A 210 1.37 -16.13 5.12
N ILE A 211 0.76 -15.98 3.91
CA ILE A 211 -0.07 -17.02 3.28
C ILE A 211 0.76 -18.28 3.03
N LEU A 212 1.95 -18.10 2.44
CA LEU A 212 2.87 -19.20 2.19
C LEU A 212 3.23 -19.94 3.49
N ARG A 213 3.60 -19.21 4.54
CA ARG A 213 3.94 -19.80 5.83
C ARG A 213 2.78 -20.56 6.45
N ALA A 214 1.59 -19.98 6.48
CA ALA A 214 0.39 -20.65 6.98
C ALA A 214 0.09 -21.93 6.20
N SER A 215 0.19 -21.89 4.88
CA SER A 215 0.00 -23.06 4.03
C SER A 215 1.02 -24.17 4.33
N GLN A 216 2.31 -23.82 4.45
CA GLN A 216 3.38 -24.78 4.83
C GLN A 216 3.10 -25.44 6.19
N ILE A 217 2.65 -24.67 7.17
CA ILE A 217 2.34 -25.14 8.52
C ILE A 217 1.14 -26.09 8.53
N LEU A 218 0.11 -25.79 7.74
CA LEU A 218 -1.15 -26.51 7.75
C LEU A 218 -1.18 -27.71 6.84
N THR A 219 -0.37 -27.76 5.79
CA THR A 219 -0.36 -28.84 4.78
C THR A 219 -0.17 -30.25 5.38
N PRO A 220 0.75 -30.47 6.36
CA PRO A 220 0.93 -31.80 6.94
C PRO A 220 -0.31 -32.36 7.67
N ARG A 221 -1.21 -31.49 8.14
CA ARG A 221 -2.42 -31.87 8.89
C ARG A 221 -3.69 -31.87 8.07
N LEU A 222 -3.80 -30.94 7.10
CA LEU A 222 -5.04 -30.72 6.36
C LEU A 222 -4.98 -31.15 4.89
N GLY A 223 -3.80 -31.46 4.38
CA GLY A 223 -3.55 -31.60 2.94
C GLY A 223 -3.47 -30.24 2.24
N SER A 224 -2.88 -30.21 1.03
CA SER A 224 -2.55 -28.97 0.31
C SER A 224 -3.77 -28.10 -0.01
N GLY A 225 -4.87 -28.69 -0.48
CA GLY A 225 -6.07 -27.94 -0.87
C GLY A 225 -6.74 -27.23 0.31
N ARG A 226 -6.95 -27.92 1.43
CA ARG A 226 -7.57 -27.34 2.64
C ARG A 226 -6.62 -26.32 3.30
N ALA A 227 -5.32 -26.60 3.34
CA ALA A 227 -4.31 -25.69 3.87
C ALA A 227 -4.31 -24.38 3.09
N ALA A 228 -4.35 -24.42 1.76
CA ALA A 228 -4.45 -23.24 0.92
C ALA A 228 -5.73 -22.43 1.17
N ALA A 229 -6.89 -23.11 1.27
CA ALA A 229 -8.17 -22.46 1.54
C ALA A 229 -8.18 -21.76 2.91
N VAL A 230 -7.69 -22.42 3.98
CA VAL A 230 -7.57 -21.82 5.31
C VAL A 230 -6.61 -20.64 5.32
N SER A 231 -5.47 -20.76 4.65
CA SER A 231 -4.48 -19.67 4.55
C SER A 231 -5.05 -18.44 3.83
N LEU A 232 -5.85 -18.63 2.79
CA LEU A 232 -6.54 -17.55 2.09
C LEU A 232 -7.64 -16.92 2.96
N ALA A 233 -8.36 -17.72 3.74
CA ALA A 233 -9.36 -17.23 4.71
C ALA A 233 -8.68 -16.37 5.79
N LEU A 234 -7.52 -16.80 6.32
CA LEU A 234 -6.71 -16.02 7.26
C LEU A 234 -6.24 -14.69 6.66
N TYR A 235 -5.83 -14.70 5.40
CA TYR A 235 -5.47 -13.46 4.69
C TYR A 235 -6.66 -12.54 4.46
N THR A 236 -7.83 -13.09 4.18
CA THR A 236 -9.07 -12.31 4.12
C THR A 236 -9.40 -11.69 5.47
N PHE A 237 -9.25 -12.44 6.56
CA PHE A 237 -9.39 -11.93 7.93
C PHE A 237 -8.40 -10.80 8.24
N TYR A 238 -7.12 -10.95 7.87
CA TYR A 238 -6.13 -9.86 7.94
C TYR A 238 -6.62 -8.56 7.27
N ASN A 239 -7.16 -8.67 6.05
CA ASN A 239 -7.67 -7.49 5.33
C ASN A 239 -8.92 -6.89 6.00
N ILE A 240 -9.82 -7.72 6.54
CA ILE A 240 -10.99 -7.25 7.29
C ILE A 240 -10.54 -6.48 8.53
N VAL A 241 -9.63 -7.04 9.32
CA VAL A 241 -9.06 -6.35 10.51
C VAL A 241 -8.39 -5.05 10.11
N ASN A 242 -7.58 -5.05 9.04
CA ASN A 242 -6.94 -3.84 8.52
C ASN A 242 -7.98 -2.77 8.16
N ALA A 243 -9.04 -3.12 7.44
CA ALA A 243 -10.10 -2.18 7.04
C ALA A 243 -10.84 -1.61 8.26
N VAL A 244 -11.24 -2.46 9.20
CA VAL A 244 -11.99 -2.07 10.39
C VAL A 244 -11.17 -1.19 11.32
N VAL A 245 -9.89 -1.52 11.52
CA VAL A 245 -9.00 -0.82 12.46
C VAL A 245 -8.46 0.49 11.89
N SER A 246 -8.36 0.66 10.57
CA SER A 246 -7.74 1.83 9.94
C SER A 246 -8.38 3.16 10.35
N TYR A 247 -9.71 3.26 10.35
CA TYR A 247 -10.39 4.49 10.77
C TYR A 247 -10.22 4.78 12.28
N PRO A 248 -10.47 3.82 13.20
CA PRO A 248 -10.18 4.00 14.62
C PRO A 248 -8.71 4.36 14.92
N ALA A 249 -7.75 3.72 14.25
CA ALA A 249 -6.33 4.03 14.40
C ALA A 249 -6.03 5.49 14.01
N GLY A 250 -6.57 5.94 12.88
CA GLY A 250 -6.47 7.33 12.43
C GLY A 250 -7.14 8.31 13.41
N ALA A 251 -8.33 7.98 13.91
CA ALA A 251 -9.04 8.81 14.89
C ALA A 251 -8.29 8.89 16.24
N LEU A 252 -7.63 7.81 16.66
CA LEU A 252 -6.78 7.80 17.83
C LEU A 252 -5.53 8.66 17.63
N ALA A 253 -4.94 8.65 16.44
CA ALA A 253 -3.79 9.45 16.08
C ALA A 253 -4.07 10.96 16.05
N ASP A 254 -5.31 11.37 15.81
CA ASP A 254 -5.73 12.78 15.91
C ASP A 254 -5.78 13.28 17.35
N ARG A 255 -5.91 12.37 18.33
CA ARG A 255 -6.05 12.69 19.76
C ARG A 255 -4.81 12.39 20.59
N ARG A 256 -3.89 11.61 20.07
CA ARG A 256 -2.70 11.10 20.78
C ARG A 256 -1.44 11.39 19.97
N ASN A 257 -0.29 11.16 20.56
CA ASN A 257 1.00 11.30 19.90
C ASN A 257 1.15 10.30 18.76
N LYS A 258 1.15 10.78 17.50
CA LYS A 258 1.29 9.97 16.29
C LYS A 258 2.58 9.13 16.28
N ARG A 259 3.68 9.67 16.83
CA ARG A 259 4.98 8.97 16.92
C ARG A 259 4.87 7.69 17.75
N GLY A 260 4.31 7.81 18.95
CA GLY A 260 4.15 6.67 19.85
C GLY A 260 3.23 5.61 19.27
N LEU A 261 2.13 6.02 18.64
CA LEU A 261 1.19 5.10 17.99
C LEU A 261 1.80 4.40 16.78
N LEU A 262 2.56 5.11 15.95
CA LEU A 262 3.23 4.52 14.80
C LEU A 262 4.34 3.55 15.23
N ALA A 263 5.15 3.93 16.22
CA ALA A 263 6.15 3.04 16.81
C ALA A 263 5.51 1.76 17.39
N MET A 264 4.37 1.89 18.08
CA MET A 264 3.59 0.74 18.56
C MET A 264 3.12 -0.13 17.38
N GLY A 265 2.65 0.48 16.30
CA GLY A 265 2.28 -0.24 15.08
C GLY A 265 3.45 -1.08 14.53
N TYR A 266 4.65 -0.50 14.45
CA TYR A 266 5.86 -1.21 14.01
C TYR A 266 6.26 -2.34 14.97
N LEU A 267 6.16 -2.11 16.29
CA LEU A 267 6.42 -3.16 17.27
C LEU A 267 5.42 -4.32 17.19
N LEU A 268 4.17 -4.06 16.80
CA LEU A 268 3.20 -5.15 16.51
C LEU A 268 3.67 -6.06 15.37
N SER A 269 4.35 -5.51 14.34
CA SER A 269 4.99 -6.33 13.31
C SER A 269 6.08 -7.23 13.89
N ALA A 270 6.93 -6.69 14.77
CA ALA A 270 7.96 -7.49 15.44
C ALA A 270 7.35 -8.62 16.30
N VAL A 271 6.28 -8.33 17.05
CA VAL A 271 5.54 -9.34 17.81
C VAL A 271 4.92 -10.41 16.92
N THR A 272 4.36 -10.01 15.78
CA THR A 272 3.82 -10.94 14.79
C THR A 272 4.93 -11.86 14.24
N CYS A 273 6.08 -11.30 13.87
CA CYS A 273 7.23 -12.07 13.41
C CYS A 273 7.74 -13.06 14.49
N ALA A 274 7.87 -12.61 15.73
CA ALA A 274 8.23 -13.47 16.85
C ALA A 274 7.21 -14.61 17.06
N GLY A 275 5.93 -14.33 16.90
CA GLY A 275 4.87 -15.34 16.95
C GLY A 275 5.00 -16.42 15.88
N PHE A 276 5.41 -16.06 14.65
CA PHE A 276 5.68 -17.03 13.58
C PHE A 276 6.95 -17.85 13.79
N ILE A 277 7.91 -17.35 14.57
CA ILE A 277 9.15 -18.07 14.92
C ILE A 277 8.89 -19.02 16.10
N LEU A 278 8.31 -18.50 17.19
CA LEU A 278 8.23 -19.17 18.50
C LEU A 278 6.90 -19.90 18.70
N GLY A 279 5.86 -19.51 17.98
CA GLY A 279 4.50 -19.99 18.19
C GLY A 279 4.30 -21.43 17.70
N ARG A 280 3.45 -22.18 18.42
CA ARG A 280 2.96 -23.47 17.95
C ARG A 280 1.91 -23.27 16.86
N PRO A 281 2.02 -23.95 15.70
CA PRO A 281 1.22 -23.65 14.53
C PRO A 281 -0.18 -24.26 14.61
N THR A 282 -1.06 -23.64 15.40
CA THR A 282 -2.50 -23.96 15.41
C THR A 282 -3.29 -22.92 14.64
N ILE A 283 -4.45 -23.29 14.09
CA ILE A 283 -5.32 -22.35 13.36
C ILE A 283 -5.69 -21.11 14.20
N PRO A 284 -6.09 -21.24 15.49
CA PRO A 284 -6.35 -20.07 16.33
C PRO A 284 -5.12 -19.16 16.50
N MET A 285 -3.94 -19.73 16.69
CA MET A 285 -2.70 -18.96 16.80
C MET A 285 -2.40 -18.20 15.50
N LEU A 286 -2.55 -18.84 14.35
CA LEU A 286 -2.41 -18.19 13.06
C LEU A 286 -3.43 -17.06 12.88
N ALA A 287 -4.69 -17.26 13.31
CA ALA A 287 -5.70 -16.20 13.26
C ALA A 287 -5.30 -14.98 14.11
N VAL A 288 -4.75 -15.18 15.30
CA VAL A 288 -4.22 -14.10 16.14
C VAL A 288 -3.08 -13.37 15.41
N LEU A 289 -2.12 -14.09 14.83
CA LEU A 289 -0.98 -13.50 14.12
C LEU A 289 -1.41 -12.70 12.90
N PHE A 290 -2.36 -13.24 12.10
CA PHE A 290 -2.93 -12.51 10.97
C PHE A 290 -3.75 -11.28 11.42
N GLY A 291 -4.44 -11.37 12.54
CA GLY A 291 -5.13 -10.25 13.17
C GLY A 291 -4.14 -9.14 13.59
N LEU A 292 -3.06 -9.50 14.30
CA LEU A 292 -2.00 -8.55 14.68
C LEU A 292 -1.34 -7.89 13.47
N ALA A 293 -1.04 -8.67 12.42
CA ALA A 293 -0.54 -8.13 11.16
C ALA A 293 -1.53 -7.15 10.52
N GLY A 294 -2.84 -7.44 10.58
CA GLY A 294 -3.89 -6.55 10.10
C GLY A 294 -3.95 -5.23 10.86
N VAL A 295 -3.82 -5.28 12.20
CA VAL A 295 -3.71 -4.09 13.06
C VAL A 295 -2.45 -3.30 12.74
N HIS A 296 -1.28 -3.96 12.64
CA HIS A 296 -0.04 -3.33 12.22
C HIS A 296 -0.21 -2.56 10.90
N GLY A 297 -0.70 -3.22 9.84
CA GLY A 297 -0.89 -2.59 8.54
C GLY A 297 -1.87 -1.40 8.57
N ALA A 298 -2.90 -1.44 9.43
CA ALA A 298 -3.81 -0.32 9.63
C ALA A 298 -3.10 0.89 10.25
N PHE A 299 -2.29 0.68 11.29
CA PHE A 299 -1.50 1.74 11.93
C PHE A 299 -0.47 2.31 10.98
N GLN A 300 0.36 1.47 10.38
CA GLN A 300 1.40 1.88 9.46
C GLN A 300 0.85 2.78 8.35
N GLN A 301 -0.08 2.28 7.57
CA GLN A 301 -0.51 2.95 6.34
C GLN A 301 -1.38 4.20 6.58
N SER A 302 -2.08 4.27 7.71
CA SER A 302 -2.86 5.45 8.07
C SER A 302 -1.99 6.52 8.74
N LEU A 303 -1.13 6.11 9.67
CA LEU A 303 -0.38 7.03 10.52
C LEU A 303 0.87 7.58 9.83
N GLU A 304 1.53 6.82 8.96
CA GLU A 304 2.66 7.34 8.17
C GLU A 304 2.24 8.55 7.35
N LYS A 305 1.11 8.48 6.65
CA LYS A 305 0.59 9.60 5.88
C LYS A 305 0.15 10.76 6.76
N ALA A 306 -0.51 10.48 7.88
CA ALA A 306 -0.93 11.51 8.83
C ALA A 306 0.27 12.21 9.49
N ALA A 307 1.34 11.47 9.81
CA ALA A 307 2.58 12.01 10.34
C ALA A 307 3.33 12.84 9.29
N ALA A 308 3.41 12.36 8.06
CA ALA A 308 4.00 13.12 6.96
C ALA A 308 3.26 14.44 6.71
N ALA A 309 1.92 14.43 6.74
CA ALA A 309 1.10 15.61 6.58
C ALA A 309 1.32 16.65 7.69
N GLU A 310 1.58 16.19 8.92
CA GLU A 310 1.88 17.05 10.08
C GLU A 310 3.29 17.66 9.99
N LEU A 311 4.29 16.86 9.57
CA LEU A 311 5.68 17.27 9.50
C LEU A 311 6.00 18.17 8.30
N LEU A 312 5.18 18.11 7.26
CA LEU A 312 5.44 18.81 6.01
C LEU A 312 4.62 20.09 5.89
N PRO A 313 5.28 21.25 5.63
CA PRO A 313 4.60 22.44 5.15
C PRO A 313 3.78 22.13 3.89
N ARG A 314 2.66 22.85 3.69
CA ARG A 314 1.73 22.64 2.56
C ARG A 314 2.43 22.69 1.19
N GLU A 315 3.43 23.56 1.07
CA GLU A 315 4.21 23.84 -0.15
C GLU A 315 5.05 22.63 -0.60
N VAL A 316 5.41 21.72 0.31
CA VAL A 316 6.28 20.56 0.02
C VAL A 316 5.61 19.22 0.27
N ARG A 317 4.30 19.19 0.54
CA ARG A 317 3.55 17.95 0.77
C ARG A 317 3.57 17.01 -0.43
N GLY A 318 3.45 17.54 -1.65
CA GLY A 318 3.51 16.72 -2.87
C GLY A 318 4.79 15.91 -2.96
N PRO A 319 5.97 16.56 -3.02
CA PRO A 319 7.26 15.87 -2.99
C PRO A 319 7.46 15.00 -1.75
N GLY A 320 6.98 15.41 -0.58
CA GLY A 320 7.10 14.67 0.66
C GLY A 320 6.30 13.35 0.65
N PHE A 321 5.06 13.36 0.19
CA PHE A 321 4.31 12.12 -0.01
C PHE A 321 4.91 11.24 -1.11
N GLY A 322 5.50 11.85 -2.14
CA GLY A 322 6.28 11.13 -3.14
C GLY A 322 7.48 10.41 -2.53
N ALA A 323 8.25 11.11 -1.70
CA ALA A 323 9.41 10.54 -0.99
C ALA A 323 9.00 9.41 -0.04
N LEU A 324 7.94 9.61 0.76
CA LEU A 324 7.39 8.59 1.64
C LEU A 324 6.97 7.33 0.87
N ALA A 325 6.19 7.50 -0.19
CA ALA A 325 5.71 6.39 -0.99
C ALA A 325 6.84 5.66 -1.73
N THR A 326 7.91 6.37 -2.10
CA THR A 326 9.11 5.78 -2.72
C THR A 326 9.95 5.03 -1.69
N ALA A 327 10.13 5.58 -0.48
CA ALA A 327 10.84 4.92 0.61
C ALA A 327 10.16 3.59 0.96
N ASN A 328 8.82 3.57 1.12
CA ASN A 328 8.06 2.35 1.31
C ASN A 328 8.23 1.37 0.14
N GLY A 329 8.08 1.83 -1.10
CA GLY A 329 8.18 0.96 -2.28
C GLY A 329 9.57 0.35 -2.48
N ILE A 330 10.64 1.08 -2.20
CA ILE A 330 12.01 0.53 -2.23
C ILE A 330 12.21 -0.42 -1.05
N GLY A 331 11.70 -0.07 0.14
CA GLY A 331 11.73 -0.93 1.31
C GLY A 331 11.06 -2.27 1.05
N ASP A 332 9.83 -2.27 0.55
CA ASP A 332 9.06 -3.47 0.21
C ASP A 332 9.79 -4.36 -0.80
N LEU A 333 10.43 -3.77 -1.81
CA LEU A 333 11.21 -4.50 -2.80
C LEU A 333 12.42 -5.19 -2.17
N LEU A 334 13.22 -4.43 -1.40
CA LEU A 334 14.41 -4.95 -0.73
C LEU A 334 14.04 -6.01 0.31
N SER A 335 13.03 -5.75 1.12
CA SER A 335 12.53 -6.69 2.12
C SER A 335 12.08 -8.00 1.50
N SER A 336 11.25 -7.94 0.45
CA SER A 336 10.75 -9.14 -0.21
C SER A 336 11.87 -9.97 -0.84
N ALA A 337 12.89 -9.31 -1.41
CA ALA A 337 14.06 -9.99 -1.97
C ALA A 337 14.92 -10.66 -0.88
N VAL A 338 15.24 -9.91 0.19
CA VAL A 338 16.09 -10.42 1.29
C VAL A 338 15.37 -11.53 2.07
N VAL A 339 14.10 -11.29 2.45
CA VAL A 339 13.31 -12.30 3.17
C VAL A 339 13.10 -13.54 2.32
N GLY A 340 12.83 -13.39 1.02
CA GLY A 340 12.72 -14.52 0.09
C GLY A 340 14.02 -15.32 -0.04
N ALA A 341 15.18 -14.66 -0.10
CA ALA A 341 16.48 -15.29 -0.12
C ALA A 341 16.77 -16.03 1.21
N LEU A 342 16.57 -15.37 2.35
CA LEU A 342 16.74 -16.00 3.68
C LEU A 342 15.82 -17.21 3.86
N TRP A 343 14.58 -17.10 3.37
CA TRP A 343 13.60 -18.19 3.43
C TRP A 343 14.06 -19.42 2.65
N SER A 344 14.62 -19.23 1.47
CA SER A 344 15.06 -20.35 0.61
C SER A 344 16.40 -20.95 1.02
N THR A 345 17.31 -20.16 1.63
CA THR A 345 18.66 -20.62 1.96
C THR A 345 18.81 -21.10 3.42
N VAL A 346 18.17 -20.40 4.36
CA VAL A 346 18.27 -20.66 5.81
C VAL A 346 16.96 -21.21 6.37
N GLY A 347 15.83 -20.67 5.90
CA GLY A 347 14.50 -21.07 6.31
C GLY A 347 13.60 -19.91 6.74
N PRO A 348 12.28 -20.18 6.92
CA PRO A 348 11.29 -19.15 7.22
C PRO A 348 11.60 -18.32 8.49
N ALA A 349 12.15 -18.97 9.53
CA ALA A 349 12.46 -18.30 10.80
C ALA A 349 13.48 -17.17 10.63
N ALA A 350 14.49 -17.34 9.75
CA ALA A 350 15.48 -16.31 9.45
C ALA A 350 14.86 -15.09 8.78
N GLY A 351 13.90 -15.28 7.86
CA GLY A 351 13.16 -14.20 7.22
C GLY A 351 12.32 -13.41 8.23
N PHE A 352 11.60 -14.08 9.10
CA PHE A 352 10.81 -13.42 10.16
C PHE A 352 11.70 -12.73 11.21
N PHE A 353 12.86 -13.31 11.55
CA PHE A 353 13.80 -12.67 12.47
C PHE A 353 14.34 -11.35 11.88
N TYR A 354 14.79 -11.38 10.63
CA TYR A 354 15.23 -10.20 9.91
C TYR A 354 14.14 -9.10 9.92
N ALA A 355 12.92 -9.44 9.54
CA ALA A 355 11.78 -8.52 9.52
C ALA A 355 11.48 -7.94 10.92
N GLY A 356 11.49 -8.78 11.94
CA GLY A 356 11.27 -8.36 13.33
C GLY A 356 12.33 -7.37 13.83
N VAL A 357 13.61 -7.59 13.50
CA VAL A 357 14.70 -6.67 13.84
C VAL A 357 14.49 -5.30 13.22
N PHE A 358 14.19 -5.24 11.92
CA PHE A 358 13.95 -3.97 11.23
C PHE A 358 12.67 -3.27 11.68
N ALA A 359 11.64 -4.02 12.07
CA ALA A 359 10.45 -3.46 12.69
C ALA A 359 10.77 -2.76 14.03
N VAL A 360 11.63 -3.35 14.85
CA VAL A 360 12.11 -2.71 16.11
C VAL A 360 12.95 -1.47 15.81
N ILE A 361 13.92 -1.57 14.88
CA ILE A 361 14.78 -0.44 14.49
C ILE A 361 13.92 0.72 13.99
N GLY A 362 13.00 0.47 13.06
CA GLY A 362 12.08 1.48 12.53
C GLY A 362 11.22 2.09 13.62
N GLY A 363 10.69 1.28 14.55
CA GLY A 363 9.92 1.72 15.70
C GLY A 363 10.70 2.67 16.62
N VAL A 364 11.94 2.34 16.93
CA VAL A 364 12.83 3.18 17.75
C VAL A 364 13.16 4.51 17.04
N LEU A 365 13.49 4.46 15.74
CA LEU A 365 13.80 5.66 14.97
C LEU A 365 12.59 6.58 14.86
N VAL A 366 11.42 6.03 14.54
CA VAL A 366 10.17 6.79 14.47
C VAL A 366 9.79 7.40 15.82
N PHE A 367 10.00 6.70 16.93
CA PHE A 367 9.71 7.24 18.26
C PHE A 367 10.61 8.43 18.61
N ARG A 368 11.84 8.46 18.12
CA ARG A 368 12.87 9.48 18.42
C ARG A 368 12.85 10.69 17.49
N TRP A 369 12.02 10.74 16.45
CA TRP A 369 12.00 11.94 15.60
C TRP A 369 11.61 13.17 16.42
N ARG A 370 12.40 14.21 16.34
CA ARG A 370 12.17 15.51 16.98
C ARG A 370 12.26 16.61 15.95
#